data_2452d86cdcf715a62e21ea134ead93ea
#
_entry.id   2452d86cdcf715a62e21ea134ead93ea
#
_cell.length_a   1.000
_cell.length_b   1.000
_cell.length_c   1.000
_cell.angle_alpha   90.00
_cell.angle_beta   90.00
_cell.angle_gamma   90.00
#
_symmetry.space_group_name_H-M   'P 1'
#
loop_
_entity.id
_entity.type
_entity.pdbx_description
1 polymer ?
#
loop_
_entity_poly.entity_id
_entity_poly.type
_entity_poly.pdbx_seq_one_letter_code
_entity_poly.pdbx_strand_id
1 'polypeptide(L)'
;MAFNRSAEILKDYLAILDQHLKDVVEGRADEMLELKGIAARLFIHPTHLSNTIKEYTGHHPCYFYEEKLLIVAKTLLKDPRNSIAEVARRLTYDPSNFTKWFKVYAGISPKEYRKQLDEADRDGGRLQPGTLATA
;
A
#
# COMPACT_ATOMS: atom_id res chain seq x y z
N MET A 1 32.72 2.35 11.49
CA MET A 1 31.51 2.61 10.74
C MET A 1 30.32 2.68 11.68
N ALA A 2 29.54 3.71 11.53
CA ALA A 2 28.41 3.92 12.42
C ALA A 2 27.26 2.95 12.09
N PHE A 3 26.80 2.23 13.08
CA PHE A 3 25.61 1.42 12.99
C PHE A 3 24.39 2.33 13.12
N ASN A 4 23.52 2.34 12.11
CA ASN A 4 22.32 3.16 12.15
C ASN A 4 21.10 2.33 12.52
N ARG A 5 20.76 2.37 13.80
CA ARG A 5 19.62 1.62 14.33
C ARG A 5 18.29 2.09 13.73
N SER A 6 18.15 3.39 13.47
CA SER A 6 16.93 3.93 12.87
C SER A 6 16.71 3.40 11.46
N ALA A 7 17.77 3.33 10.66
CA ALA A 7 17.69 2.76 9.31
C ALA A 7 17.31 1.27 9.35
N GLU A 8 17.88 0.54 10.31
CA GLU A 8 17.55 -0.88 10.47
C GLU A 8 16.08 -1.08 10.86
N ILE A 9 15.60 -0.28 11.80
CA ILE A 9 14.19 -0.35 12.22
C ILE A 9 13.26 -0.06 11.03
N LEU A 10 13.57 0.96 10.25
CA LEU A 10 12.79 1.28 9.06
C LEU A 10 12.79 0.12 8.06
N LYS A 11 13.97 -0.44 7.79
CA LYS A 11 14.11 -1.57 6.88
C LYS A 11 13.27 -2.76 7.33
N ASP A 12 13.32 -3.09 8.61
CA ASP A 12 12.57 -4.20 9.17
C ASP A 12 11.06 -3.93 9.14
N TYR A 13 10.66 -2.70 9.43
CA TYR A 13 9.26 -2.28 9.36
C TYR A 13 8.72 -2.45 7.93
N LEU A 14 9.45 -1.96 6.94
CA LEU A 14 9.03 -2.07 5.54
C LEU A 14 8.96 -3.52 5.08
N ALA A 15 9.90 -4.36 5.50
CA ALA A 15 9.90 -5.78 5.16
C ALA A 15 8.67 -6.49 5.73
N ILE A 16 8.30 -6.17 6.96
CA ILE A 16 7.10 -6.74 7.59
C ILE A 16 5.85 -6.30 6.84
N LEU A 17 5.77 -5.02 6.44
CA LEU A 17 4.64 -4.52 5.66
C LEU A 17 4.52 -5.25 4.32
N ASP A 18 5.62 -5.39 3.60
CA ASP A 18 5.61 -6.06 2.30
C ASP A 18 5.12 -7.50 2.43
N GLN A 19 5.63 -8.23 3.41
CA GLN A 19 5.21 -9.61 3.63
C GLN A 19 3.75 -9.69 4.05
N HIS A 20 3.31 -8.78 4.91
CA HIS A 20 1.92 -8.76 5.36
C HIS A 20 0.96 -8.48 4.22
N LEU A 21 1.26 -7.49 3.38
CA LEU A 21 0.40 -7.17 2.24
C LEU A 21 0.34 -8.33 1.26
N LYS A 22 1.44 -9.04 1.06
CA LYS A 22 1.46 -10.24 0.25
C LYS A 22 0.56 -11.30 0.85
N ASP A 23 0.63 -11.51 2.16
CA ASP A 23 -0.21 -12.48 2.86
C ASP A 23 -1.70 -12.13 2.73
N VAL A 24 -2.05 -10.86 2.83
CA VAL A 24 -3.43 -10.41 2.67
C VAL A 24 -3.93 -10.70 1.26
N VAL A 25 -3.14 -10.34 0.25
CA VAL A 25 -3.51 -10.54 -1.16
C VAL A 25 -3.69 -12.01 -1.49
N GLU A 26 -2.85 -12.86 -0.94
CA GLU A 26 -2.89 -14.31 -1.19
C GLU A 26 -3.86 -15.06 -0.28
N GLY A 27 -4.57 -14.35 0.58
CA GLY A 27 -5.57 -14.94 1.46
C GLY A 27 -5.01 -15.63 2.69
N ARG A 28 -3.72 -15.46 2.99
CA ARG A 28 -3.10 -16.04 4.19
C ARG A 28 -3.33 -15.20 5.44
N ALA A 29 -3.76 -13.96 5.27
CA ALA A 29 -4.14 -13.10 6.37
C ALA A 29 -5.46 -12.43 6.01
N ASP A 30 -6.38 -12.36 6.97
CA ASP A 30 -7.71 -11.82 6.76
C ASP A 30 -7.93 -10.49 7.49
N GLU A 31 -6.92 -9.98 8.17
CA GLU A 31 -6.96 -8.70 8.85
C GLU A 31 -5.70 -7.91 8.57
N MET A 32 -5.84 -6.59 8.55
CA MET A 32 -4.68 -5.71 8.41
C MET A 32 -3.92 -5.61 9.73
N LEU A 33 -2.59 -5.73 9.64
CA LEU A 33 -1.72 -5.65 10.80
C LEU A 33 -1.56 -4.20 11.24
N GLU A 34 -1.89 -3.93 12.49
CA GLU A 34 -1.74 -2.60 13.07
C GLU A 34 -0.30 -2.32 13.50
N LEU A 35 0.01 -1.04 13.68
CA LEU A 35 1.35 -0.62 14.11
C LEU A 35 1.82 -1.35 15.37
N LYS A 36 0.93 -1.51 16.36
CA LYS A 36 1.28 -2.23 17.60
C LYS A 36 1.68 -3.67 17.34
N GLY A 37 1.07 -4.32 16.36
CA GLY A 37 1.41 -5.69 15.99
C GLY A 37 2.78 -5.76 15.34
N ILE A 38 3.13 -4.78 14.51
CA ILE A 38 4.45 -4.71 13.90
C ILE A 38 5.51 -4.44 14.95
N ALA A 39 5.24 -3.50 15.86
CA ALA A 39 6.16 -3.18 16.95
C ALA A 39 6.45 -4.41 17.82
N ALA A 40 5.42 -5.21 18.10
CA ALA A 40 5.58 -6.44 18.85
C ALA A 40 6.53 -7.42 18.15
N ARG A 41 6.42 -7.54 16.84
CA ARG A 41 7.32 -8.40 16.05
C ARG A 41 8.77 -7.91 16.07
N LEU A 42 8.95 -6.61 16.23
CA LEU A 42 10.29 -6.01 16.31
C LEU A 42 10.80 -5.90 17.73
N PHE A 43 10.02 -6.33 18.71
CA PHE A 43 10.36 -6.27 20.14
C PHE A 43 10.65 -4.85 20.60
N ILE A 44 9.91 -3.86 20.09
CA ILE A 44 10.02 -2.47 20.50
C ILE A 44 8.63 -1.92 20.82
N HIS A 45 8.60 -0.86 21.62
CA HIS A 45 7.34 -0.21 21.96
C HIS A 45 6.78 0.52 20.74
N PRO A 46 5.44 0.49 20.53
CA PRO A 46 4.83 1.18 19.38
C PRO A 46 5.18 2.66 19.27
N THR A 47 5.24 3.37 20.39
CA THR A 47 5.60 4.79 20.39
C THR A 47 7.04 4.98 19.93
N HIS A 48 7.95 4.12 20.38
CA HIS A 48 9.34 4.17 19.94
C HIS A 48 9.46 3.91 18.44
N LEU A 49 8.73 2.92 17.92
CA LEU A 49 8.72 2.63 16.49
C LEU A 49 8.22 3.85 15.69
N SER A 50 7.10 4.43 16.11
CA SER A 50 6.51 5.58 15.43
C SER A 50 7.47 6.78 15.43
N ASN A 51 8.02 7.11 16.59
CA ASN A 51 8.94 8.25 16.72
C ASN A 51 10.21 8.04 15.91
N THR A 52 10.77 6.83 15.94
CA THR A 52 12.00 6.52 15.22
C THR A 52 11.81 6.70 13.72
N ILE A 53 10.72 6.15 13.17
CA ILE A 53 10.44 6.26 11.73
C ILE A 53 10.18 7.72 11.36
N LYS A 54 9.38 8.43 12.16
CA LYS A 54 9.05 9.82 11.89
C LYS A 54 10.29 10.72 11.92
N GLU A 55 11.13 10.56 12.90
CA GLU A 55 12.36 11.35 13.01
C GLU A 55 13.35 11.04 11.89
N TYR A 56 13.48 9.77 11.53
CA TYR A 56 14.43 9.35 10.51
C TYR A 56 13.98 9.73 9.09
N THR A 57 12.69 9.62 8.79
CA THR A 57 12.16 9.82 7.43
C THR A 57 11.40 11.11 7.22
N GLY A 58 10.93 11.75 8.29
CA GLY A 58 10.03 12.89 8.23
C GLY A 58 8.57 12.49 8.05
N HIS A 59 8.27 11.19 7.98
CA HIS A 59 6.92 10.69 7.75
C HIS A 59 6.49 9.71 8.82
N HIS A 60 5.22 9.78 9.19
CA HIS A 60 4.61 8.80 10.10
C HIS A 60 4.63 7.40 9.43
N PRO A 61 4.73 6.31 10.21
CA PRO A 61 4.69 4.96 9.64
C PRO A 61 3.51 4.70 8.71
N CYS A 62 2.34 5.28 9.00
CA CYS A 62 1.16 5.14 8.15
C CYS A 62 1.38 5.60 6.72
N TYR A 63 2.24 6.58 6.50
CA TYR A 63 2.55 7.05 5.16
C TYR A 63 3.06 5.91 4.27
N PHE A 64 4.00 5.13 4.78
CA PHE A 64 4.57 4.00 4.03
C PHE A 64 3.56 2.90 3.82
N TYR A 65 2.74 2.64 4.82
CA TYR A 65 1.67 1.65 4.74
C TYR A 65 0.69 2.04 3.63
N GLU A 66 0.22 3.28 3.64
CA GLU A 66 -0.76 3.75 2.65
C GLU A 66 -0.18 3.75 1.24
N GLU A 67 1.08 4.14 1.06
CA GLU A 67 1.74 4.09 -0.24
C GLU A 67 1.81 2.67 -0.78
N LYS A 68 2.25 1.72 0.05
CA LYS A 68 2.36 0.31 -0.36
C LYS A 68 1.00 -0.29 -0.67
N LEU A 69 0.01 0.02 0.16
CA LEU A 69 -1.34 -0.47 -0.05
C LEU A 69 -1.93 0.05 -1.36
N LEU A 70 -1.68 1.32 -1.69
CA LEU A 70 -2.14 1.90 -2.94
C LEU A 70 -1.52 1.20 -4.15
N ILE A 71 -0.24 0.88 -4.10
CA ILE A 71 0.43 0.14 -5.17
C ILE A 71 -0.21 -1.24 -5.35
N VAL A 72 -0.47 -1.94 -4.25
CA VAL A 72 -1.13 -3.24 -4.29
C VAL A 72 -2.53 -3.13 -4.88
N ALA A 73 -3.31 -2.15 -4.43
CA ALA A 73 -4.66 -1.93 -4.95
C ALA A 73 -4.66 -1.66 -6.45
N LYS A 74 -3.77 -0.81 -6.92
CA LYS A 74 -3.64 -0.51 -8.34
C LYS A 74 -3.26 -1.75 -9.15
N THR A 75 -2.36 -2.56 -8.62
CA THR A 75 -1.94 -3.80 -9.26
C THR A 75 -3.12 -4.76 -9.42
N LEU A 76 -3.92 -4.92 -8.37
CA LEU A 76 -5.09 -5.78 -8.43
C LEU A 76 -6.14 -5.25 -9.39
N LEU A 77 -6.31 -3.93 -9.45
CA LEU A 77 -7.27 -3.30 -10.34
C LEU A 77 -6.88 -3.41 -11.81
N LYS A 78 -5.62 -3.64 -12.13
CA LYS A 78 -5.15 -3.83 -13.51
C LYS A 78 -5.67 -5.12 -14.11
N ASP A 79 -6.01 -6.11 -13.30
CA ASP A 79 -6.60 -7.35 -13.78
C ASP A 79 -8.12 -7.16 -13.90
N PRO A 80 -8.67 -7.12 -15.12
CA PRO A 80 -10.11 -6.89 -15.28
C PRO A 80 -10.99 -8.01 -14.75
N ARG A 81 -10.41 -9.18 -14.46
CA ARG A 81 -11.15 -10.29 -13.86
C ARG A 81 -11.51 -10.01 -12.41
N ASN A 82 -10.77 -9.12 -11.75
CA ASN A 82 -11.09 -8.71 -10.39
C ASN A 82 -12.11 -7.57 -10.43
N SER A 83 -13.29 -7.77 -9.83
CA SER A 83 -14.21 -6.65 -9.65
C SER A 83 -13.64 -5.69 -8.61
N ILE A 84 -14.09 -4.45 -8.63
CA ILE A 84 -13.69 -3.46 -7.63
C ILE A 84 -14.06 -3.95 -6.22
N ALA A 85 -15.25 -4.55 -6.07
CA ALA A 85 -15.69 -5.09 -4.80
C ALA A 85 -14.78 -6.23 -4.33
N GLU A 86 -14.33 -7.09 -5.24
CA GLU A 86 -13.40 -8.17 -4.89
C GLU A 86 -12.05 -7.63 -4.43
N VAL A 87 -11.53 -6.62 -5.12
CA VAL A 87 -10.28 -5.98 -4.72
C VAL A 87 -10.43 -5.42 -3.31
N ALA A 88 -11.54 -4.72 -3.04
CA ALA A 88 -11.80 -4.17 -1.71
C ALA A 88 -11.77 -5.27 -0.64
N ARG A 89 -12.51 -6.34 -0.87
CA ARG A 89 -12.58 -7.45 0.10
C ARG A 89 -11.24 -8.13 0.31
N ARG A 90 -10.47 -8.32 -0.76
CA ARG A 90 -9.12 -8.87 -0.64
C ARG A 90 -8.24 -8.03 0.25
N LEU A 91 -8.40 -6.72 0.18
CA LEU A 91 -7.63 -5.80 1.00
C LEU A 91 -8.29 -5.54 2.36
N THR A 92 -9.30 -6.33 2.70
CA THR A 92 -10.03 -6.29 3.97
C THR A 92 -10.87 -5.03 4.18
N TYR A 93 -11.24 -4.37 3.09
CA TYR A 93 -12.10 -3.20 3.12
C TYR A 93 -13.54 -3.54 2.73
N ASP A 94 -14.49 -2.84 3.34
CA ASP A 94 -15.82 -2.74 2.77
C ASP A 94 -15.73 -1.99 1.44
N PRO A 95 -16.45 -2.40 0.38
CA PRO A 95 -16.32 -1.75 -0.94
C PRO A 95 -16.52 -0.25 -0.94
N SER A 96 -17.48 0.28 -0.19
CA SER A 96 -17.69 1.73 -0.16
C SER A 96 -16.54 2.45 0.55
N ASN A 97 -16.01 1.88 1.62
CA ASN A 97 -14.85 2.44 2.32
C ASN A 97 -13.60 2.38 1.44
N PHE A 98 -13.43 1.29 0.69
CA PHE A 98 -12.33 1.16 -0.24
C PHE A 98 -12.36 2.26 -1.30
N THR A 99 -13.53 2.50 -1.89
CA THR A 99 -13.69 3.54 -2.91
C THR A 99 -13.30 4.91 -2.37
N LYS A 100 -13.75 5.24 -1.17
CA LYS A 100 -13.39 6.51 -0.52
C LYS A 100 -11.90 6.62 -0.26
N TRP A 101 -11.33 5.56 0.30
CA TRP A 101 -9.91 5.51 0.60
C TRP A 101 -9.07 5.66 -0.67
N PHE A 102 -9.41 4.88 -1.70
CA PHE A 102 -8.67 4.92 -2.96
C PHE A 102 -8.71 6.31 -3.59
N LYS A 103 -9.88 6.94 -3.59
CA LYS A 103 -10.03 8.27 -4.16
C LYS A 103 -9.18 9.30 -3.44
N VAL A 104 -9.08 9.20 -2.11
CA VAL A 104 -8.24 10.11 -1.31
C VAL A 104 -6.78 9.98 -1.71
N TYR A 105 -6.27 8.76 -1.83
CA TYR A 105 -4.84 8.54 -2.05
C TYR A 105 -4.44 8.52 -3.52
N ALA A 106 -5.33 8.09 -4.41
CA ALA A 106 -5.05 8.05 -5.85
C ALA A 106 -5.51 9.31 -6.59
N GLY A 107 -6.40 10.08 -5.98
CA GLY A 107 -6.97 11.28 -6.60
C GLY A 107 -8.17 11.02 -7.49
N ILE A 108 -8.43 9.77 -7.83
CA ILE A 108 -9.58 9.36 -8.66
C ILE A 108 -10.17 8.07 -8.09
N SER A 109 -11.43 7.78 -8.47
CA SER A 109 -12.08 6.55 -8.01
C SER A 109 -11.48 5.31 -8.67
N PRO A 110 -11.66 4.11 -8.09
CA PRO A 110 -11.22 2.87 -8.74
C PRO A 110 -11.82 2.67 -10.12
N LYS A 111 -13.07 3.05 -10.30
CA LYS A 111 -13.75 2.96 -11.59
C LYS A 111 -13.09 3.86 -12.62
N GLU A 112 -12.79 5.09 -12.25
CA GLU A 112 -12.12 6.04 -13.13
C GLU A 112 -10.71 5.58 -13.46
N TYR A 113 -10.00 5.02 -12.49
CA TYR A 113 -8.68 4.46 -12.70
C TYR A 113 -8.71 3.37 -13.77
N ARG A 114 -9.66 2.44 -13.68
CA ARG A 114 -9.83 1.39 -14.69
C ARG A 114 -10.15 1.95 -16.07
N LYS A 115 -10.99 2.97 -16.11
CA LYS A 115 -11.32 3.62 -17.38
C LYS A 115 -10.07 4.21 -18.03
N GLN A 116 -9.21 4.84 -17.27
CA GLN A 116 -7.96 5.38 -17.78
C GLN A 116 -7.03 4.29 -18.29
N LEU A 117 -6.98 3.14 -17.62
CA LEU A 117 -6.18 2.00 -18.08
C LEU A 117 -6.70 1.48 -19.43
N ASP A 118 -8.01 1.36 -19.58
CA ASP A 118 -8.62 0.90 -20.83
C ASP A 118 -8.34 1.87 -21.97
N GLU A 119 -8.42 3.17 -21.71
CA GLU A 119 -8.12 4.19 -22.71
C GLU A 119 -6.66 4.13 -23.12
N ALA A 120 -5.75 3.92 -22.19
CA ALA A 120 -4.33 3.79 -22.46
C ALA A 120 -4.05 2.56 -23.37
N ASP A 121 -4.74 1.44 -23.11
CA ASP A 121 -4.60 0.24 -23.93
C ASP A 121 -5.12 0.48 -25.35
N ARG A 122 -6.22 1.20 -25.50
CA ARG A 122 -6.79 1.52 -26.81
C ARG A 122 -5.89 2.40 -27.63
N ASP A 123 -5.08 3.23 -26.98
CA ASP A 123 -4.11 4.10 -27.67
C ASP A 123 -2.86 3.34 -28.12
N GLY A 124 -2.95 2.02 -28.19
CA GLY A 124 -1.89 1.20 -28.76
C GLY A 124 -0.66 1.06 -27.89
N GLY A 125 -0.82 1.16 -26.61
CA GLY A 125 0.29 0.99 -25.68
C GLY A 125 1.28 2.13 -25.71
N ARG A 126 0.90 3.30 -26.15
CA ARG A 126 1.76 4.47 -26.20
C ARG A 126 2.01 5.11 -24.83
N LEU A 127 1.97 4.33 -23.80
CA LEU A 127 2.28 4.82 -22.47
C LEU A 127 3.75 5.15 -22.38
N GLN A 128 4.05 6.41 -22.16
CA GLN A 128 5.42 6.82 -21.89
C GLN A 128 5.77 6.41 -20.47
N PRO A 129 7.00 5.96 -20.24
CA PRO A 129 7.39 5.51 -18.89
C PRO A 129 7.11 6.54 -17.80
N GLY A 130 7.29 7.81 -18.07
CA GLY A 130 7.04 8.87 -17.11
C GLY A 130 5.57 9.01 -16.72
N THR A 131 4.64 8.64 -17.59
CA THR A 131 3.21 8.74 -17.32
C THR A 131 2.78 7.74 -16.26
N LEU A 132 3.34 6.54 -16.28
CA LEU A 132 3.02 5.51 -15.29
C LEU A 132 3.59 5.84 -13.91
N ALA A 133 4.73 6.50 -13.88
CA ALA A 133 5.39 6.84 -12.62
C ALA A 133 4.63 7.88 -11.81
N THR A 134 3.81 8.68 -12.45
CA THR A 134 3.05 9.75 -11.81
C THR A 134 1.65 9.34 -11.39
N ALA A 135 1.24 8.15 -11.74
CA ALA A 135 -0.12 7.67 -11.47
C ALA A 135 -0.42 7.45 -9.99
#